data_50a38482365ef462d889d06083d73452
#
_entry.id   50a38482365ef462d889d06083d73452
#
_cell.length_a   1.000
_cell.length_b   1.000
_cell.length_c   1.000
_cell.angle_alpha   90.00
_cell.angle_beta   90.00
_cell.angle_gamma   90.00
#
_symmetry.space_group_name_H-M   'P 1'
#
loop_
_entity.id
_entity.type
_entity.pdbx_description
1 polymer ?
#
loop_
_entity_poly.entity_id
_entity_poly.type
_entity_poly.pdbx_seq_one_letter_code
_entity_poly.pdbx_strand_id
1 'polypeptide(L)'
;VRKVKGPNPTRVVIDCRSELTGQEGLFHDGGAPVILIQGDDARNSDYPADVIRLKRGPRGLDPHDVLDCLAERGLKRVLVEGGAKTIARFIDANLVDHLHVAIAPLIIGSGPCGISLTPIGELCHAHRPAADIYALGSDVLFDCLLKAGASSMTWKSKEVRVPDDAEAAIHANF
;
A
#
# COMPACT_ATOMS: atom_id res chain seq x y z
N VAL A 1 -0.78 13.79 -5.59
CA VAL A 1 -0.99 14.44 -6.90
C VAL A 1 -0.04 13.82 -7.90
N ARG A 2 -0.57 13.23 -8.94
CA ARG A 2 0.20 12.58 -10.01
C ARG A 2 1.03 13.62 -10.79
N LYS A 3 2.32 13.35 -10.98
CA LYS A 3 3.23 14.22 -11.75
C LYS A 3 3.34 13.84 -13.23
N VAL A 4 2.73 12.73 -13.64
CA VAL A 4 2.72 12.22 -15.02
C VAL A 4 1.34 12.40 -15.64
N LYS A 5 1.26 12.49 -16.98
CA LYS A 5 -0.01 12.60 -17.70
C LYS A 5 -0.82 11.32 -17.54
N GLY A 6 -2.12 11.45 -17.29
CA GLY A 6 -3.06 10.35 -17.18
C GLY A 6 -4.15 10.64 -16.13
N PRO A 7 -5.19 9.79 -16.03
CA PRO A 7 -6.22 9.92 -15.01
C PRO A 7 -5.60 9.69 -13.62
N ASN A 8 -6.10 10.41 -12.63
CA ASN A 8 -5.72 10.13 -11.25
C ASN A 8 -6.33 8.78 -10.84
N PRO A 9 -5.58 7.94 -10.12
CA PRO A 9 -6.12 6.70 -9.57
C PRO A 9 -7.22 7.00 -8.54
N THR A 10 -8.18 6.11 -8.39
CA THR A 10 -9.13 6.14 -7.27
C THR A 10 -8.37 6.11 -5.95
N ARG A 11 -8.72 7.00 -5.04
CA ARG A 11 -8.12 7.06 -3.72
C ARG A 11 -8.88 6.15 -2.76
N VAL A 12 -8.19 5.21 -2.14
CA VAL A 12 -8.79 4.30 -1.16
C VAL A 12 -8.18 4.59 0.20
N VAL A 13 -9.02 4.86 1.18
CA VAL A 13 -8.60 5.12 2.56
C VAL A 13 -9.17 4.03 3.46
N ILE A 14 -8.30 3.36 4.22
CA ILE A 14 -8.70 2.42 5.25
C ILE A 14 -8.65 3.13 6.60
N ASP A 15 -9.80 3.36 7.19
CA ASP A 15 -9.96 4.02 8.49
C ASP A 15 -10.58 3.06 9.51
N CYS A 16 -9.76 2.10 9.96
CA CYS A 16 -10.20 1.08 10.92
C CYS A 16 -10.67 1.63 12.27
N ARG A 17 -10.22 2.83 12.64
CA ARG A 17 -10.49 3.43 13.94
C ARG A 17 -11.55 4.51 13.92
N SER A 18 -12.09 4.82 12.73
CA SER A 18 -13.03 5.94 12.53
C SER A 18 -12.45 7.27 13.07
N GLU A 19 -11.19 7.53 12.71
CA GLU A 19 -10.47 8.73 13.11
C GLU A 19 -10.79 9.91 12.18
N LEU A 20 -11.25 9.64 10.96
CA LEU A 20 -11.63 10.66 10.00
C LEU A 20 -12.95 11.33 10.39
N THR A 21 -13.02 12.63 10.13
CA THR A 21 -14.17 13.48 10.47
C THR A 21 -14.99 13.93 9.26
N GLY A 22 -14.45 13.70 8.02
CA GLY A 22 -15.01 14.20 6.78
C GLY A 22 -14.54 15.63 6.42
N GLN A 23 -13.75 16.27 7.28
CA GLN A 23 -13.21 17.62 7.05
C GLN A 23 -11.81 17.60 6.46
N GLU A 24 -11.21 16.42 6.30
CA GLU A 24 -9.87 16.27 5.75
C GLU A 24 -9.80 16.73 4.30
N GLY A 25 -8.70 17.41 3.94
CA GLY A 25 -8.52 18.00 2.62
C GLY A 25 -8.67 17.03 1.46
N LEU A 26 -8.41 15.73 1.70
CA LEU A 26 -8.57 14.67 0.68
C LEU A 26 -10.02 14.56 0.16
N PHE A 27 -11.03 14.94 0.95
CA PHE A 27 -12.43 14.91 0.54
C PHE A 27 -12.86 16.14 -0.26
N HIS A 28 -12.09 17.24 -0.16
CA HIS A 28 -12.48 18.57 -0.65
C HIS A 28 -11.51 19.18 -1.66
N ASP A 29 -10.45 18.45 -2.06
CA ASP A 29 -9.41 18.94 -2.96
C ASP A 29 -9.79 18.92 -4.45
N GLY A 30 -11.00 18.46 -4.79
CA GLY A 30 -11.45 18.30 -6.18
C GLY A 30 -10.68 17.21 -6.95
N GLY A 31 -9.95 16.33 -6.26
CA GLY A 31 -9.15 15.25 -6.84
C GLY A 31 -9.98 14.05 -7.31
N ALA A 32 -9.34 12.89 -7.42
CA ALA A 32 -10.02 11.65 -7.77
C ALA A 32 -11.05 11.24 -6.70
N PRO A 33 -12.07 10.44 -7.07
CA PRO A 33 -13.02 9.90 -6.11
C PRO A 33 -12.34 9.19 -4.95
N VAL A 34 -12.96 9.25 -3.77
CA VAL A 34 -12.48 8.59 -2.55
C VAL A 34 -13.42 7.45 -2.20
N ILE A 35 -12.81 6.28 -1.97
CA ILE A 35 -13.47 5.13 -1.33
C ILE A 35 -12.95 5.09 0.10
N LEU A 36 -13.85 5.14 1.08
CA LEU A 36 -13.55 5.04 2.50
C LEU A 36 -13.96 3.67 3.02
N ILE A 37 -13.00 2.87 3.49
CA ILE A 37 -13.25 1.53 4.01
C ILE A 37 -13.13 1.56 5.54
N GLN A 38 -14.21 1.25 6.22
CA GLN A 38 -14.30 1.25 7.69
C GLN A 38 -14.83 -0.07 8.23
N GLY A 39 -14.69 -0.28 9.53
CA GLY A 39 -15.33 -1.39 10.23
C GLY A 39 -16.85 -1.27 10.24
N ASP A 40 -17.55 -2.41 10.34
CA ASP A 40 -19.00 -2.48 10.50
C ASP A 40 -19.47 -1.88 11.84
N ASP A 41 -18.55 -1.78 12.81
CA ASP A 41 -18.75 -1.13 14.11
C ASP A 41 -18.45 0.38 14.12
N ALA A 42 -18.03 0.95 12.98
CA ALA A 42 -17.70 2.35 12.87
C ALA A 42 -18.94 3.25 13.00
N ARG A 43 -18.75 4.44 13.58
CA ARG A 43 -19.82 5.43 13.69
C ARG A 43 -20.37 5.81 12.32
N ASN A 44 -21.69 5.97 12.24
CA ASN A 44 -22.28 6.55 11.04
C ASN A 44 -21.95 8.04 11.00
N SER A 45 -21.25 8.43 9.97
CA SER A 45 -20.93 9.82 9.65
C SER A 45 -21.16 10.03 8.16
N ASP A 46 -21.54 11.23 7.80
CA ASP A 46 -21.73 11.62 6.40
C ASP A 46 -20.36 12.03 5.84
N TYR A 47 -19.77 11.17 5.01
CA TYR A 47 -18.50 11.44 4.34
C TYR A 47 -18.75 11.76 2.88
N PRO A 48 -18.06 12.74 2.28
CA PRO A 48 -18.09 12.97 0.84
C PRO A 48 -17.25 11.92 0.08
N ALA A 49 -17.58 10.63 0.27
CA ALA A 49 -16.87 9.46 -0.24
C ALA A 49 -17.82 8.29 -0.43
N ASP A 50 -17.43 7.31 -1.26
CA ASP A 50 -18.08 5.99 -1.30
C ASP A 50 -17.63 5.19 -0.05
N VAL A 51 -18.54 5.01 0.91
CA VAL A 51 -18.23 4.36 2.18
C VAL A 51 -18.56 2.87 2.12
N ILE A 52 -17.53 2.05 2.37
CA ILE A 52 -17.65 0.59 2.45
C ILE A 52 -17.48 0.17 3.90
N ARG A 53 -18.40 -0.69 4.38
CA ARG A 53 -18.33 -1.29 5.70
C ARG A 53 -17.91 -2.75 5.59
N LEU A 54 -16.81 -3.11 6.25
CA LEU A 54 -16.33 -4.49 6.31
C LEU A 54 -16.30 -4.98 7.76
N LYS A 55 -16.44 -6.27 7.93
CA LYS A 55 -16.38 -6.88 9.25
C LYS A 55 -15.01 -6.62 9.90
N ARG A 56 -15.03 -6.07 11.09
CA ARG A 56 -13.82 -5.81 11.85
C ARG A 56 -13.45 -7.01 12.73
N GLY A 57 -12.26 -7.56 12.50
CA GLY A 57 -11.66 -8.58 13.35
C GLY A 57 -10.76 -7.98 14.47
N PRO A 58 -10.18 -8.85 15.32
CA PRO A 58 -9.30 -8.42 16.42
C PRO A 58 -8.07 -7.63 15.98
N ARG A 59 -7.62 -7.85 14.74
CA ARG A 59 -6.46 -7.17 14.14
C ARG A 59 -6.87 -6.04 13.17
N GLY A 60 -8.13 -5.59 13.19
CA GLY A 60 -8.69 -4.62 12.25
C GLY A 60 -9.32 -5.30 11.03
N LEU A 61 -9.41 -4.61 9.90
CA LEU A 61 -10.01 -5.15 8.68
C LEU A 61 -9.09 -6.20 8.03
N ASP A 62 -9.68 -7.28 7.50
CA ASP A 62 -8.89 -8.28 6.78
C ASP A 62 -8.44 -7.72 5.42
N PRO A 63 -7.14 -7.79 5.08
CA PRO A 63 -6.67 -7.37 3.76
C PRO A 63 -7.30 -8.11 2.59
N HIS A 64 -7.73 -9.37 2.75
CA HIS A 64 -8.47 -10.11 1.73
C HIS A 64 -9.82 -9.44 1.46
N ASP A 65 -10.61 -9.17 2.50
CA ASP A 65 -11.92 -8.52 2.35
C ASP A 65 -11.79 -7.13 1.69
N VAL A 66 -10.70 -6.41 2.03
CA VAL A 66 -10.39 -5.11 1.40
C VAL A 66 -10.14 -5.26 -0.10
N LEU A 67 -9.31 -6.22 -0.52
CA LEU A 67 -9.03 -6.43 -1.94
C LEU A 67 -10.25 -6.96 -2.70
N ASP A 68 -11.02 -7.84 -2.09
CA ASP A 68 -12.23 -8.41 -2.71
C ASP A 68 -13.26 -7.32 -2.99
N CYS A 69 -13.54 -6.43 -2.03
CA CYS A 69 -14.49 -5.34 -2.25
C CYS A 69 -14.00 -4.31 -3.29
N LEU A 70 -12.70 -4.13 -3.46
CA LEU A 70 -12.13 -3.30 -4.52
C LEU A 70 -12.21 -4.01 -5.88
N ALA A 71 -11.95 -5.31 -5.94
CA ALA A 71 -12.06 -6.10 -7.17
C ALA A 71 -13.50 -6.14 -7.70
N GLU A 72 -14.51 -6.24 -6.82
CA GLU A 72 -15.93 -6.13 -7.17
C GLU A 72 -16.28 -4.78 -7.85
N ARG A 73 -15.54 -3.73 -7.53
CA ARG A 73 -15.64 -2.40 -8.16
C ARG A 73 -14.80 -2.24 -9.41
N GLY A 74 -14.15 -3.31 -9.89
CA GLY A 74 -13.31 -3.32 -11.07
C GLY A 74 -11.88 -2.83 -10.83
N LEU A 75 -11.49 -2.49 -9.59
CA LEU A 75 -10.16 -2.03 -9.22
C LEU A 75 -9.23 -3.22 -9.01
N LYS A 76 -8.62 -3.70 -10.09
CA LYS A 76 -7.80 -4.92 -10.11
C LYS A 76 -6.33 -4.69 -9.80
N ARG A 77 -5.85 -3.46 -9.97
CA ARG A 77 -4.47 -3.06 -9.68
C ARG A 77 -4.45 -2.01 -8.59
N VAL A 78 -3.85 -2.37 -7.47
CA VAL A 78 -3.88 -1.58 -6.25
C VAL A 78 -2.45 -1.26 -5.84
N LEU A 79 -2.15 0.02 -5.69
CA LEU A 79 -0.92 0.49 -5.05
C LEU A 79 -1.20 0.71 -3.56
N VAL A 80 -0.51 -0.03 -2.70
CA VAL A 80 -0.59 0.15 -1.25
C VAL A 80 0.49 1.12 -0.82
N GLU A 81 0.09 2.35 -0.53
CA GLU A 81 0.94 3.37 0.07
C GLU A 81 0.52 3.54 1.53
N GLY A 82 1.35 3.09 2.45
CA GLY A 82 0.96 3.14 3.84
C GLY A 82 2.15 3.10 4.78
N GLY A 83 1.87 3.24 6.07
CA GLY A 83 2.86 3.02 7.11
C GLY A 83 3.30 1.56 7.20
N ALA A 84 4.37 1.31 7.95
CA ALA A 84 4.98 0.01 8.14
C ALA A 84 3.99 -1.12 8.49
N LYS A 85 2.98 -0.81 9.29
CA LYS A 85 1.96 -1.78 9.71
C LYS A 85 1.03 -2.19 8.58
N THR A 86 0.61 -1.24 7.73
CA THR A 86 -0.26 -1.53 6.58
C THR A 86 0.45 -2.45 5.61
N ILE A 87 1.65 -2.05 5.18
CA ILE A 87 2.46 -2.85 4.25
C ILE A 87 2.71 -4.25 4.81
N ALA A 88 3.10 -4.34 6.10
CA ALA A 88 3.35 -5.61 6.77
C ALA A 88 2.13 -6.53 6.72
N ARG A 89 0.92 -6.03 6.95
CA ARG A 89 -0.30 -6.84 6.93
C ARG A 89 -0.60 -7.44 5.56
N PHE A 90 -0.38 -6.67 4.48
CA PHE A 90 -0.54 -7.19 3.12
C PHE A 90 0.54 -8.22 2.77
N ILE A 91 1.78 -8.03 3.23
CA ILE A 91 2.87 -9.00 3.04
C ILE A 91 2.61 -10.27 3.84
N ASP A 92 2.27 -10.17 5.13
CA ASP A 92 1.96 -11.31 6.01
C ASP A 92 0.76 -12.13 5.49
N ALA A 93 -0.19 -11.48 4.81
CA ALA A 93 -1.31 -12.13 4.15
C ALA A 93 -0.97 -12.70 2.76
N ASN A 94 0.30 -12.57 2.30
CA ASN A 94 0.75 -13.00 0.97
C ASN A 94 -0.06 -12.38 -0.19
N LEU A 95 -0.43 -11.09 -0.07
CA LEU A 95 -1.26 -10.36 -1.02
C LEU A 95 -0.50 -9.33 -1.86
N VAL A 96 0.83 -9.27 -1.71
CA VAL A 96 1.69 -8.33 -2.44
C VAL A 96 2.40 -9.06 -3.57
N ASP A 97 2.21 -8.59 -4.81
CA ASP A 97 2.93 -9.12 -5.97
C ASP A 97 4.31 -8.47 -6.09
N HIS A 98 4.38 -7.14 -5.98
CA HIS A 98 5.60 -6.34 -6.08
C HIS A 98 5.77 -5.46 -4.84
N LEU A 99 6.97 -5.41 -4.30
CA LEU A 99 7.36 -4.50 -3.22
C LEU A 99 8.45 -3.56 -3.72
N HIS A 100 8.15 -2.26 -3.77
CA HIS A 100 9.11 -1.23 -4.09
C HIS A 100 9.72 -0.66 -2.80
N VAL A 101 11.04 -0.76 -2.65
CA VAL A 101 11.76 -0.20 -1.51
C VAL A 101 12.77 0.82 -2.03
N ALA A 102 12.51 2.09 -1.77
CA ALA A 102 13.46 3.17 -2.07
C ALA A 102 14.35 3.46 -0.86
N ILE A 103 15.65 3.51 -1.08
CA ILE A 103 16.65 3.79 -0.04
C ILE A 103 17.44 5.02 -0.47
N ALA A 104 17.30 6.08 0.32
CA ALA A 104 18.12 7.29 0.19
C ALA A 104 19.44 7.12 0.94
N PRO A 105 20.57 7.68 0.46
CA PRO A 105 21.86 7.67 1.14
C PRO A 105 21.88 8.68 2.29
N LEU A 106 20.96 8.54 3.23
CA LEU A 106 20.76 9.43 4.36
C LEU A 106 20.79 8.64 5.67
N ILE A 107 21.63 9.09 6.60
CA ILE A 107 21.74 8.48 7.94
C ILE A 107 20.94 9.35 8.91
N ILE A 108 19.78 8.84 9.35
CA ILE A 108 18.86 9.59 10.22
C ILE A 108 19.08 9.22 11.72
N GLY A 109 19.71 8.10 11.98
CA GLY A 109 19.85 7.54 13.33
C GLY A 109 18.70 6.59 13.66
N SER A 110 18.09 6.71 14.83
CA SER A 110 16.96 5.87 15.26
C SER A 110 15.63 6.41 14.77
N GLY A 111 14.66 5.52 14.57
CA GLY A 111 13.32 5.88 14.12
C GLY A 111 12.42 4.66 13.93
N PRO A 112 11.17 4.86 13.46
CA PRO A 112 10.29 3.75 13.14
C PRO A 112 10.84 2.91 11.99
N CYS A 113 10.65 1.58 12.08
CA CYS A 113 11.00 0.67 10.98
C CYS A 113 10.11 0.91 9.76
N GLY A 114 10.69 0.81 8.56
CA GLY A 114 9.94 0.95 7.30
C GLY A 114 8.97 -0.20 7.04
N ILE A 115 9.30 -1.43 7.49
CA ILE A 115 8.46 -2.63 7.42
C ILE A 115 8.60 -3.38 8.73
N SER A 116 7.48 -3.82 9.33
CA SER A 116 7.46 -4.56 10.60
C SER A 116 6.62 -5.82 10.44
N LEU A 117 7.24 -6.88 9.91
CA LEU A 117 6.61 -8.18 9.70
C LEU A 117 6.52 -9.00 11.00
N THR A 118 5.72 -10.04 10.98
CA THR A 118 5.69 -11.06 12.01
C THR A 118 7.10 -11.68 12.18
N PRO A 119 7.65 -11.77 13.39
CA PRO A 119 8.96 -12.36 13.61
C PRO A 119 9.04 -13.81 13.14
N ILE A 120 10.15 -14.17 12.52
CA ILE A 120 10.45 -15.53 12.10
C ILE A 120 11.49 -16.15 13.07
N GLY A 121 11.38 -17.44 13.32
CA GLY A 121 12.33 -18.16 14.19
C GLY A 121 13.62 -18.54 13.47
N GLU A 122 13.59 -18.73 12.15
CA GLU A 122 14.72 -19.20 11.36
C GLU A 122 14.82 -18.47 10.02
N LEU A 123 16.05 -18.25 9.53
CA LEU A 123 16.30 -17.54 8.27
C LEU A 123 15.74 -18.25 7.02
N CYS A 124 15.48 -19.55 7.10
CA CYS A 124 14.83 -20.27 6.00
C CYS A 124 13.38 -19.81 5.75
N HIS A 125 12.74 -19.21 6.75
CA HIS A 125 11.40 -18.62 6.64
C HIS A 125 11.41 -17.16 6.17
N ALA A 126 12.58 -16.57 5.95
CA ALA A 126 12.67 -15.20 5.45
C ALA A 126 12.21 -15.09 4.00
N HIS A 127 11.51 -14.02 3.67
CA HIS A 127 11.22 -13.67 2.27
C HIS A 127 12.54 -13.43 1.53
N ARG A 128 12.71 -14.09 0.39
CA ARG A 128 13.88 -13.93 -0.50
C ARG A 128 13.38 -13.65 -1.92
N PRO A 129 12.83 -12.46 -2.17
CA PRO A 129 12.30 -12.13 -3.48
C PRO A 129 13.41 -12.01 -4.52
N ALA A 130 13.07 -12.31 -5.78
CA ALA A 130 13.86 -11.79 -6.89
C ALA A 130 13.73 -10.25 -6.90
N ALA A 131 14.81 -9.54 -7.16
CA ALA A 131 14.78 -8.08 -7.16
C ALA A 131 15.54 -7.50 -8.34
N ASP A 132 14.92 -6.53 -9.01
CA ASP A 132 15.59 -5.61 -9.92
C ASP A 132 16.00 -4.35 -9.14
N ILE A 133 17.16 -3.78 -9.47
CA ILE A 133 17.71 -2.62 -8.78
C ILE A 133 17.84 -1.47 -9.77
N TYR A 134 17.33 -0.30 -9.38
CA TYR A 134 17.32 0.90 -10.20
C TYR A 134 17.99 2.07 -9.47
N ALA A 135 18.76 2.86 -10.20
CA ALA A 135 19.27 4.14 -9.70
C ALA A 135 18.21 5.24 -9.89
N LEU A 136 17.91 5.98 -8.83
CA LEU A 136 16.99 7.12 -8.81
C LEU A 136 17.74 8.40 -8.40
N GLY A 137 18.61 8.88 -9.25
CA GLY A 137 19.56 9.95 -8.88
C GLY A 137 20.54 9.44 -7.81
N SER A 138 20.46 10.00 -6.59
CA SER A 138 21.25 9.54 -5.43
C SER A 138 20.67 8.33 -4.74
N ASP A 139 19.40 8.03 -4.97
CA ASP A 139 18.67 6.98 -4.28
C ASP A 139 18.73 5.64 -5.04
N VAL A 140 18.43 4.56 -4.36
CA VAL A 140 18.34 3.21 -4.94
C VAL A 140 16.93 2.67 -4.72
N LEU A 141 16.31 2.17 -5.80
CA LEU A 141 15.04 1.47 -5.72
C LEU A 141 15.26 -0.03 -5.92
N PHE A 142 14.73 -0.83 -5.01
CA PHE A 142 14.56 -2.27 -5.15
C PHE A 142 13.12 -2.55 -5.58
N ASP A 143 12.95 -3.17 -6.74
CA ASP A 143 11.67 -3.74 -7.19
C ASP A 143 11.70 -5.24 -6.91
N CYS A 144 11.04 -5.65 -5.84
CA CYS A 144 11.05 -7.00 -5.32
C CYS A 144 9.78 -7.75 -5.77
N LEU A 145 9.92 -8.85 -6.49
CA LEU A 145 8.83 -9.73 -6.89
C LEU A 145 8.60 -10.77 -5.77
N LEU A 146 7.49 -10.62 -5.01
CA LEU A 146 7.21 -11.46 -3.84
C LEU A 146 6.53 -12.80 -4.18
N LYS A 147 5.75 -12.88 -5.25
CA LYS A 147 4.99 -14.08 -5.62
C LYS A 147 5.67 -15.05 -6.58
N ALA A 148 6.79 -14.70 -7.21
CA ALA A 148 7.52 -15.62 -8.07
C ALA A 148 8.59 -16.37 -7.26
N GLY A 149 8.47 -17.67 -7.20
CA GLY A 149 9.53 -18.53 -6.68
C GLY A 149 10.80 -18.39 -7.51
N ALA A 150 11.92 -18.14 -6.83
CA ALA A 150 13.30 -18.17 -7.27
C ALA A 150 13.99 -16.84 -7.60
N SER A 151 15.00 -16.70 -6.86
CA SER A 151 16.04 -15.72 -6.69
C SER A 151 16.87 -15.44 -7.95
N SER A 152 16.64 -14.34 -8.63
CA SER A 152 17.69 -13.73 -9.45
C SER A 152 17.72 -12.23 -9.15
N MET A 153 18.89 -11.73 -8.73
CA MET A 153 19.10 -10.31 -8.56
C MET A 153 19.78 -9.80 -9.84
N THR A 154 19.17 -8.84 -10.51
CA THR A 154 19.76 -8.19 -11.68
C THR A 154 19.90 -6.70 -11.47
N TRP A 155 21.08 -6.14 -11.75
CA TRP A 155 21.28 -4.70 -11.77
C TRP A 155 20.82 -4.14 -13.12
N LYS A 156 19.84 -3.23 -13.10
CA LYS A 156 19.38 -2.50 -14.28
C LYS A 156 19.61 -1.01 -14.08
N SER A 157 20.48 -0.42 -14.87
CA SER A 157 20.62 1.04 -14.95
C SER A 157 19.58 1.60 -15.92
N LYS A 158 18.33 1.72 -15.51
CA LYS A 158 17.27 2.36 -16.32
C LYS A 158 16.48 3.33 -15.45
N GLU A 159 15.98 4.41 -16.10
CA GLU A 159 14.95 5.27 -15.49
C GLU A 159 13.75 4.43 -15.09
N VAL A 160 13.32 4.59 -13.85
CA VAL A 160 12.15 3.90 -13.32
C VAL A 160 10.90 4.42 -14.02
N ARG A 161 10.23 3.55 -14.74
CA ARG A 161 8.82 3.78 -15.08
C ARG A 161 7.99 3.26 -13.91
N VAL A 162 7.45 4.18 -13.11
CA VAL A 162 6.33 3.84 -12.24
C VAL A 162 5.22 3.31 -13.15
N PRO A 163 4.60 2.16 -12.86
CA PRO A 163 3.49 1.67 -13.67
C PRO A 163 2.43 2.78 -13.82
N ASP A 164 2.20 3.20 -15.07
CA ASP A 164 1.24 4.26 -15.40
C ASP A 164 -0.22 3.83 -15.18
N ASP A 165 -0.42 2.60 -14.75
CA ASP A 165 -1.66 1.85 -14.82
C ASP A 165 -2.20 1.39 -13.45
N ALA A 166 -1.73 1.97 -12.33
CA ALA A 166 -2.34 1.75 -11.04
C ALA A 166 -3.78 2.30 -11.01
N GLU A 167 -4.75 1.42 -10.80
CA GLU A 167 -6.18 1.76 -10.78
C GLU A 167 -6.63 2.35 -9.44
N ALA A 168 -5.92 2.02 -8.37
CA ALA A 168 -6.20 2.54 -7.02
C ALA A 168 -4.93 2.65 -6.17
N ALA A 169 -4.90 3.64 -5.29
CA ALA A 169 -3.88 3.78 -4.25
C ALA A 169 -4.53 3.71 -2.87
N ILE A 170 -4.03 2.83 -2.03
CA ILE A 170 -4.51 2.64 -0.66
C ILE A 170 -3.65 3.47 0.29
N HIS A 171 -4.29 4.40 1.01
CA HIS A 171 -3.72 5.10 2.15
C HIS A 171 -4.40 4.58 3.41
N ALA A 172 -3.65 3.96 4.30
CA ALA A 172 -4.23 3.35 5.50
C ALA A 172 -3.56 3.85 6.78
N ASN A 173 -4.38 4.22 7.75
CA ASN A 173 -4.01 4.37 9.15
C ASN A 173 -4.59 3.18 9.94
N PHE A 174 -3.72 2.32 10.45
CA PHE A 174 -4.08 1.21 11.34
C PHE A 174 -3.70 1.49 12.79
#